data_c507c2a841338578ab45c3f933793253
#
_entry.id   c507c2a841338578ab45c3f933793253
#
_cell.length_a   1.000
_cell.length_b   1.000
_cell.length_c   1.000
_cell.angle_alpha   90.00
_cell.angle_beta   90.00
_cell.angle_gamma   90.00
#
_symmetry.space_group_name_H-M   'P 1'
#
loop_
_entity.id
_entity.type
_entity.pdbx_description
1 polymer ?
#
loop_
_entity_poly.entity_id
_entity_poly.type
_entity_poly.pdbx_seq_one_letter_code
_entity_poly.pdbx_strand_id
1 'polypeptide(L)'
;PRVALARNAQGRIDAQAWFKPAPVRAVPATGKLAQPWAVTLADVQLAGGSVQWKDAVPAEPVNLSIDALNLRVQNLQPLAERQPDMPVSLQARVGAGGTERADPGRLTIDGTLRLPAGDAGLSLRSQLRAERLPLHALEPYFADRLNMELLRADASYRGSLAMSQSLSQSAPGLTLALAGDAALEDLQAHTRAPAEELLNWKSLQVRGLRLNMAPAQPLTVAVNETVLSDWFARIIIDPEGRINLQGLVKPAEGAAPSTVAASPAPAALPPDIRVGPVSLINGRVLFSDRFIRPNYSANLTELTGALSAFSNATGTPGQAPALADLSLKGRAEGTATLDVSGRLNPLAQPLALDIKGVVRDLELPPLSPYSVKYAGYGIQRGKLSVDVAYKIAPDGQLTASNQIILNQLSFGDRVEGSTAPNLPVKLAVALLADRNGVIDINLPVSGSLNDPQFRLAPLIFRLIVNLIGKAITAPFALIASAFGG
;
A
#
# COMPACT_ATOMS: atom_id res chain seq x y z
N PRO A 1 22.88 -20.06 26.38
CA PRO A 1 21.60 -20.36 26.99
C PRO A 1 20.50 -20.45 25.94
N ARG A 2 19.48 -21.33 26.20
CA ARG A 2 18.30 -21.49 25.34
C ARG A 2 17.06 -21.19 26.16
N VAL A 3 16.15 -20.36 25.62
CA VAL A 3 14.91 -19.98 26.29
C VAL A 3 13.76 -20.12 25.30
N ALA A 4 12.69 -20.78 25.72
CA ALA A 4 11.42 -20.77 25.01
C ALA A 4 10.47 -19.84 25.75
N LEU A 5 9.91 -18.85 25.04
CA LEU A 5 8.95 -17.90 25.56
C LEU A 5 7.64 -18.07 24.79
N ALA A 6 6.55 -18.20 25.52
CA ALA A 6 5.23 -18.29 24.93
C ALA A 6 4.28 -17.25 25.53
N ARG A 7 3.46 -16.68 24.67
CA ARG A 7 2.32 -15.86 25.03
C ARG A 7 1.05 -16.62 24.67
N ASN A 8 0.23 -16.92 25.67
CA ASN A 8 -1.01 -17.67 25.45
C ASN A 8 -2.12 -16.80 24.82
N ALA A 9 -3.22 -17.41 24.42
CA ALA A 9 -4.37 -16.73 23.81
C ALA A 9 -5.01 -15.65 24.72
N GLN A 10 -4.80 -15.72 26.04
CA GLN A 10 -5.25 -14.70 27.00
C GLN A 10 -4.23 -13.57 27.19
N GLY A 11 -3.15 -13.55 26.39
CA GLY A 11 -2.12 -12.52 26.42
C GLY A 11 -1.12 -12.63 27.59
N ARG A 12 -1.12 -13.73 28.35
CA ARG A 12 -0.17 -13.95 29.44
C ARG A 12 1.12 -14.57 28.90
N ILE A 13 2.26 -14.02 29.30
CA ILE A 13 3.58 -14.54 28.97
C ILE A 13 3.98 -15.54 30.06
N ASP A 14 4.41 -16.74 29.67
CA ASP A 14 4.81 -17.82 30.58
C ASP A 14 5.96 -17.41 31.52
N ALA A 15 6.90 -16.61 31.06
CA ALA A 15 7.99 -16.05 31.86
C ALA A 15 7.53 -15.23 33.08
N GLN A 16 6.30 -14.70 33.06
CA GLN A 16 5.74 -13.98 34.22
C GLN A 16 5.58 -14.92 35.43
N ALA A 17 5.40 -16.21 35.21
CA ALA A 17 5.31 -17.23 36.27
C ALA A 17 6.68 -17.59 36.85
N TRP A 18 7.77 -17.26 36.21
CA TRP A 18 9.14 -17.57 36.68
C TRP A 18 9.54 -16.66 37.85
N PHE A 19 8.93 -15.50 37.97
CA PHE A 19 9.21 -14.53 39.04
C PHE A 19 8.05 -14.49 40.03
N LYS A 20 8.27 -14.96 41.23
CA LYS A 20 7.31 -14.74 42.34
C LYS A 20 7.43 -13.26 42.75
N PRO A 21 6.32 -12.50 42.87
CA PRO A 21 6.39 -11.16 43.46
C PRO A 21 6.98 -11.27 44.87
N ALA A 22 8.00 -10.46 45.14
CA ALA A 22 8.55 -10.39 46.49
C ALA A 22 7.41 -9.99 47.46
N PRO A 23 7.29 -10.65 48.63
CA PRO A 23 6.29 -10.25 49.62
C PRO A 23 6.57 -8.81 50.00
N VAL A 24 5.54 -7.97 49.92
CA VAL A 24 5.63 -6.58 50.39
C VAL A 24 5.90 -6.63 51.91
N ARG A 25 7.18 -6.51 52.28
CA ARG A 25 7.58 -6.40 53.67
C ARG A 25 7.15 -5.03 54.16
N ALA A 26 6.18 -5.00 55.07
CA ALA A 26 5.85 -3.76 55.79
C ALA A 26 7.14 -3.23 56.42
N VAL A 27 7.59 -2.06 55.99
CA VAL A 27 8.76 -1.38 56.57
C VAL A 27 8.36 -0.94 57.98
N PRO A 28 9.05 -1.36 59.05
CA PRO A 28 8.77 -0.85 60.36
C PRO A 28 9.05 0.65 60.37
N ALA A 29 8.14 1.43 60.96
CA ALA A 29 8.19 2.90 60.95
C ALA A 29 9.28 3.53 61.84
N THR A 30 10.20 2.75 62.41
CA THR A 30 11.26 3.20 63.31
C THR A 30 12.56 2.46 63.04
N GLY A 31 13.34 2.99 62.10
CA GLY A 31 14.71 2.52 61.85
C GLY A 31 15.49 3.58 61.07
N LYS A 32 16.72 3.87 61.44
CA LYS A 32 17.67 4.68 60.63
C LYS A 32 17.53 4.20 59.18
N LEU A 33 17.27 5.13 58.24
CA LEU A 33 17.26 4.85 56.82
C LEU A 33 18.63 4.20 56.48
N ALA A 34 18.62 2.89 56.28
CA ALA A 34 19.80 2.21 55.78
C ALA A 34 20.09 2.81 54.42
N GLN A 35 21.36 3.23 54.22
CA GLN A 35 21.79 3.71 52.90
C GLN A 35 21.50 2.60 51.85
N PRO A 36 20.81 2.91 50.77
CA PRO A 36 20.49 1.91 49.78
C PRO A 36 21.81 1.35 49.17
N TRP A 37 21.86 0.06 48.95
CA TRP A 37 23.00 -0.60 48.33
C TRP A 37 23.24 0.00 46.94
N ALA A 38 24.45 0.45 46.66
CA ALA A 38 24.90 0.78 45.34
C ALA A 38 25.47 -0.48 44.65
N VAL A 39 24.82 -0.99 43.65
CA VAL A 39 25.29 -2.16 42.90
C VAL A 39 25.65 -1.70 41.49
N THR A 40 26.89 -1.93 41.09
CA THR A 40 27.37 -1.68 39.72
C THR A 40 27.93 -3.00 39.16
N LEU A 41 27.33 -3.45 38.07
CA LEU A 41 27.81 -4.57 37.27
C LEU A 41 28.57 -3.98 36.09
N ALA A 42 29.91 -4.09 36.12
CA ALA A 42 30.79 -3.42 35.15
C ALA A 42 30.58 -3.92 33.73
N ASP A 43 30.31 -5.22 33.56
CA ASP A 43 30.12 -5.84 32.24
C ASP A 43 29.21 -7.06 32.40
N VAL A 44 28.06 -7.02 31.76
CA VAL A 44 27.09 -8.11 31.72
C VAL A 44 27.03 -8.62 30.29
N GLN A 45 27.36 -9.89 30.08
CA GLN A 45 27.40 -10.50 28.76
C GLN A 45 26.50 -11.73 28.69
N LEU A 46 25.73 -11.81 27.60
CA LEU A 46 25.04 -13.02 27.14
C LEU A 46 25.66 -13.42 25.81
N ALA A 47 26.25 -14.59 25.72
CA ALA A 47 26.90 -15.07 24.51
C ALA A 47 26.19 -16.33 23.96
N GLY A 48 25.94 -16.36 22.63
CA GLY A 48 25.39 -17.51 21.94
C GLY A 48 23.99 -17.91 22.42
N GLY A 49 23.16 -16.95 22.82
CA GLY A 49 21.78 -17.21 23.25
C GLY A 49 20.91 -17.65 22.10
N SER A 50 19.84 -18.42 22.42
CA SER A 50 18.76 -18.77 21.50
C SER A 50 17.44 -18.54 22.21
N VAL A 51 16.50 -17.83 21.54
CA VAL A 51 15.16 -17.57 22.04
C VAL A 51 14.16 -18.04 20.98
N GLN A 52 13.26 -18.93 21.39
CA GLN A 52 12.10 -19.32 20.61
C GLN A 52 10.90 -18.54 21.14
N TRP A 53 10.29 -17.73 20.31
CA TRP A 53 9.10 -16.98 20.65
C TRP A 53 7.87 -17.54 19.96
N LYS A 54 6.83 -17.81 20.75
CA LYS A 54 5.52 -18.23 20.25
C LYS A 54 4.43 -17.33 20.83
N ASP A 55 3.67 -16.66 19.98
CA ASP A 55 2.51 -15.84 20.39
C ASP A 55 1.22 -16.45 19.84
N ALA A 56 0.31 -16.83 20.73
CA ALA A 56 -0.97 -17.43 20.42
C ALA A 56 -2.15 -16.42 20.55
N VAL A 57 -1.87 -15.13 20.71
CA VAL A 57 -2.92 -14.09 20.74
C VAL A 57 -3.54 -13.84 19.36
N PRO A 58 -2.77 -13.72 18.26
CA PRO A 58 -3.35 -13.64 16.93
C PRO A 58 -4.09 -14.94 16.55
N ALA A 59 -5.04 -14.84 15.61
CA ALA A 59 -5.81 -15.99 15.11
C ALA A 59 -4.89 -17.13 14.60
N GLU A 60 -3.78 -16.76 13.96
CA GLU A 60 -2.70 -17.66 13.62
C GLU A 60 -1.50 -17.37 14.54
N PRO A 61 -0.87 -18.41 15.16
CA PRO A 61 0.25 -18.18 16.06
C PRO A 61 1.47 -17.60 15.35
N VAL A 62 2.05 -16.54 15.91
CA VAL A 62 3.34 -16.02 15.48
C VAL A 62 4.46 -16.85 16.09
N ASN A 63 5.37 -17.34 15.25
CA ASN A 63 6.54 -18.09 15.68
C ASN A 63 7.80 -17.38 15.16
N LEU A 64 8.74 -17.07 16.07
CA LEU A 64 10.02 -16.46 15.71
C LEU A 64 11.15 -17.20 16.39
N SER A 65 12.27 -17.36 15.70
CA SER A 65 13.53 -17.81 16.27
C SER A 65 14.53 -16.66 16.30
N ILE A 66 15.16 -16.46 17.44
CA ILE A 66 16.27 -15.51 17.61
C ILE A 66 17.48 -16.36 18.05
N ASP A 67 18.46 -16.50 17.18
CA ASP A 67 19.62 -17.33 17.38
C ASP A 67 20.92 -16.53 17.37
N ALA A 68 22.00 -17.13 17.87
CA ALA A 68 23.30 -16.48 18.01
C ALA A 68 23.19 -15.10 18.72
N LEU A 69 22.27 -15.00 19.69
CA LEU A 69 22.04 -13.78 20.46
C LEU A 69 23.24 -13.48 21.34
N ASN A 70 23.91 -12.39 21.04
CA ASN A 70 24.98 -11.81 21.86
C ASN A 70 24.50 -10.45 22.35
N LEU A 71 24.42 -10.28 23.66
CA LEU A 71 24.05 -9.03 24.31
C LEU A 71 25.16 -8.65 25.29
N ARG A 72 25.59 -7.38 25.25
CA ARG A 72 26.50 -6.82 26.22
C ARG A 72 25.94 -5.52 26.76
N VAL A 73 25.91 -5.38 28.07
CA VAL A 73 25.53 -4.15 28.78
C VAL A 73 26.63 -3.79 29.74
N GLN A 74 27.15 -2.57 29.65
CA GLN A 74 28.23 -2.09 30.51
C GLN A 74 27.71 -1.11 31.55
N ASN A 75 28.36 -1.12 32.73
CA ASN A 75 28.06 -0.24 33.86
C ASN A 75 26.57 -0.31 34.29
N LEU A 76 26.00 -1.51 34.30
CA LEU A 76 24.59 -1.72 34.72
C LEU A 76 24.43 -1.41 36.22
N GLN A 77 23.55 -0.45 36.53
CA GLN A 77 23.25 -0.01 37.89
C GLN A 77 21.77 -0.17 38.18
N PRO A 78 21.30 -1.37 38.50
CA PRO A 78 19.86 -1.67 38.56
C PRO A 78 19.14 -0.97 39.72
N LEU A 79 19.86 -0.54 40.76
CA LEU A 79 19.32 0.08 41.98
C LEU A 79 19.59 1.60 42.08
N ALA A 80 20.17 2.23 41.04
CA ALA A 80 20.45 3.65 41.06
C ALA A 80 19.16 4.47 40.99
N GLU A 81 19.00 5.46 41.88
CA GLU A 81 17.85 6.39 41.83
C GLU A 81 17.83 7.25 40.55
N ARG A 82 19.02 7.59 40.07
CA ARG A 82 19.21 8.21 38.75
C ARG A 82 19.92 7.24 37.85
N GLN A 83 19.24 6.75 36.85
CA GLN A 83 19.80 5.77 35.94
C GLN A 83 20.79 6.44 34.97
N PRO A 84 22.05 5.96 34.88
CA PRO A 84 22.99 6.43 33.89
C PRO A 84 22.67 5.93 32.50
N ASP A 85 23.27 6.54 31.47
CA ASP A 85 23.31 5.96 30.14
C ASP A 85 24.32 4.80 30.13
N MET A 86 23.85 3.61 29.85
CA MET A 86 24.65 2.37 29.84
C MET A 86 24.92 1.96 28.40
N PRO A 87 26.19 1.77 28.02
CA PRO A 87 26.52 1.22 26.71
C PRO A 87 25.85 -0.16 26.53
N VAL A 88 25.19 -0.37 25.41
CA VAL A 88 24.55 -1.63 25.04
C VAL A 88 24.92 -2.01 23.61
N SER A 89 25.27 -3.27 23.41
CA SER A 89 25.40 -3.86 22.08
C SER A 89 24.62 -5.16 22.01
N LEU A 90 23.90 -5.38 20.91
CA LEU A 90 23.14 -6.59 20.64
C LEU A 90 23.38 -7.04 19.21
N GLN A 91 23.64 -8.32 19.04
CA GLN A 91 23.70 -8.97 17.74
C GLN A 91 22.88 -10.26 17.80
N ALA A 92 22.07 -10.51 16.77
CA ALA A 92 21.24 -11.70 16.69
C ALA A 92 20.95 -12.10 15.24
N ARG A 93 20.56 -13.34 15.04
CA ARG A 93 19.92 -13.85 13.82
C ARG A 93 18.46 -14.06 14.09
N VAL A 94 17.61 -13.58 13.19
CA VAL A 94 16.14 -13.64 13.34
C VAL A 94 15.57 -14.47 12.19
N GLY A 95 14.84 -15.53 12.52
CA GLY A 95 14.19 -16.42 11.57
C GLY A 95 12.69 -16.54 11.84
N ALA A 96 11.91 -16.91 10.82
CA ALA A 96 10.56 -17.39 11.01
C ALA A 96 10.62 -18.77 11.67
N GLY A 97 9.97 -18.92 12.81
CA GLY A 97 9.97 -20.19 13.57
C GLY A 97 9.31 -21.29 12.74
N GLY A 98 9.95 -22.46 12.71
CA GLY A 98 9.42 -23.65 12.06
C GLY A 98 9.83 -23.87 10.60
N THR A 99 10.43 -22.90 9.94
CA THR A 99 11.02 -23.05 8.60
C THR A 99 12.53 -22.90 8.69
N GLU A 100 13.26 -23.92 8.26
CA GLU A 100 14.71 -23.81 8.05
C GLU A 100 14.94 -22.85 6.88
N ARG A 101 15.20 -21.59 7.21
CA ARG A 101 15.65 -20.62 6.20
C ARG A 101 17.16 -20.74 6.06
N ALA A 102 17.61 -20.96 4.86
CA ALA A 102 19.04 -21.06 4.56
C ALA A 102 19.83 -19.78 4.95
N ASP A 103 19.17 -18.62 5.03
CA ASP A 103 19.78 -17.34 5.40
C ASP A 103 18.85 -16.52 6.32
N PRO A 104 18.96 -16.66 7.65
CA PRO A 104 18.18 -15.88 8.61
C PRO A 104 18.58 -14.42 8.56
N GLY A 105 17.63 -13.52 8.85
CA GLY A 105 17.88 -12.10 8.99
C GLY A 105 18.87 -11.79 10.11
N ARG A 106 19.57 -10.66 10.02
CA ARG A 106 20.52 -10.20 11.03
C ARG A 106 20.04 -8.93 11.68
N LEU A 107 20.25 -8.83 12.99
CA LEU A 107 19.94 -7.65 13.78
C LEU A 107 21.17 -7.23 14.56
N THR A 108 21.57 -5.95 14.45
CA THR A 108 22.63 -5.37 15.23
C THR A 108 22.14 -4.05 15.82
N ILE A 109 22.32 -3.87 17.11
CA ILE A 109 21.98 -2.65 17.85
C ILE A 109 23.21 -2.25 18.66
N ASP A 110 23.70 -1.02 18.47
CA ASP A 110 24.80 -0.44 19.23
C ASP A 110 24.39 0.93 19.73
N GLY A 111 24.47 1.15 21.05
CA GLY A 111 24.01 2.41 21.60
C GLY A 111 24.08 2.53 23.10
N THR A 112 23.14 3.30 23.64
CA THR A 112 23.00 3.55 25.08
C THR A 112 21.57 3.23 25.53
N LEU A 113 21.48 2.51 26.64
CA LEU A 113 20.26 2.14 27.32
C LEU A 113 20.18 2.87 28.66
N ARG A 114 19.03 3.40 29.01
CA ARG A 114 18.73 3.91 30.36
C ARG A 114 17.50 3.16 30.89
N LEU A 115 17.65 2.59 32.09
CA LEU A 115 16.54 1.90 32.76
C LEU A 115 15.51 2.90 33.31
N PRO A 116 14.28 2.45 33.61
CA PRO A 116 13.28 3.30 34.24
C PRO A 116 13.71 3.80 35.62
N ALA A 117 13.42 5.08 35.92
CA ALA A 117 13.60 5.66 37.26
C ALA A 117 12.63 6.84 37.46
N GLY A 118 11.86 6.81 38.54
CA GLY A 118 10.81 7.82 38.79
C GLY A 118 9.81 7.87 37.64
N ASP A 119 9.53 9.06 37.14
CA ASP A 119 8.62 9.29 36.01
C ASP A 119 9.25 8.98 34.64
N ALA A 120 10.56 8.78 34.60
CA ALA A 120 11.26 8.39 33.38
C ALA A 120 11.18 6.87 33.17
N GLY A 121 10.63 6.45 32.06
CA GLY A 121 10.62 5.05 31.63
C GLY A 121 11.90 4.65 30.93
N LEU A 122 11.86 3.53 30.22
CA LEU A 122 12.95 3.03 29.42
C LEU A 122 13.35 4.03 28.33
N SER A 123 14.65 4.24 28.12
CA SER A 123 15.17 5.03 27.00
C SER A 123 16.31 4.29 26.30
N LEU A 124 16.23 4.24 24.96
CA LEU A 124 17.23 3.63 24.08
C LEU A 124 17.61 4.63 22.99
N ARG A 125 18.90 4.88 22.79
CA ARG A 125 19.45 5.60 21.65
C ARG A 125 20.50 4.72 21.00
N SER A 126 20.30 4.37 19.73
CA SER A 126 21.16 3.39 19.08
C SER A 126 21.31 3.62 17.58
N GLN A 127 22.38 3.05 17.03
CA GLN A 127 22.44 2.69 15.63
C GLN A 127 21.82 1.29 15.49
N LEU A 128 20.87 1.20 14.60
CA LEU A 128 20.13 -0.04 14.29
C LEU A 128 20.48 -0.48 12.88
N ARG A 129 20.89 -1.72 12.74
CA ARG A 129 21.08 -2.39 11.46
C ARG A 129 20.32 -3.69 11.46
N ALA A 130 19.30 -3.73 10.65
CA ALA A 130 18.48 -4.93 10.37
C ALA A 130 18.71 -5.32 8.92
N GLU A 131 18.99 -6.57 8.65
CA GLU A 131 19.22 -7.10 7.31
C GLU A 131 18.30 -8.29 7.09
N ARG A 132 17.40 -8.17 6.11
CA ARG A 132 16.49 -9.22 5.64
C ARG A 132 15.70 -9.89 6.77
N LEU A 133 15.16 -9.11 7.70
CA LEU A 133 14.26 -9.63 8.73
C LEU A 133 12.97 -10.16 8.10
N PRO A 134 12.49 -11.35 8.47
CA PRO A 134 11.31 -11.99 7.89
C PRO A 134 10.02 -11.30 8.36
N LEU A 135 9.64 -10.19 7.72
CA LEU A 135 8.43 -9.43 8.09
C LEU A 135 7.14 -10.26 7.94
N HIS A 136 7.11 -11.17 6.97
CA HIS A 136 5.98 -12.09 6.76
C HIS A 136 5.69 -12.97 7.99
N ALA A 137 6.70 -13.29 8.80
CA ALA A 137 6.48 -14.04 10.05
C ALA A 137 5.66 -13.24 11.09
N LEU A 138 5.54 -11.93 10.91
CA LEU A 138 4.74 -11.04 11.75
C LEU A 138 3.35 -10.77 11.18
N GLU A 139 3.01 -11.32 10.00
CA GLU A 139 1.73 -11.11 9.35
C GLU A 139 0.53 -11.32 10.28
N PRO A 140 0.47 -12.35 11.15
CA PRO A 140 -0.69 -12.56 11.99
C PRO A 140 -1.05 -11.38 12.91
N TYR A 141 -0.11 -10.47 13.22
CA TYR A 141 -0.40 -9.26 14.01
C TYR A 141 -1.19 -8.19 13.25
N PHE A 142 -1.18 -8.23 11.92
CA PHE A 142 -1.87 -7.25 11.08
C PHE A 142 -2.76 -7.90 10.00
N ALA A 143 -2.90 -9.23 10.00
CA ALA A 143 -3.73 -9.97 9.05
C ALA A 143 -5.20 -9.54 9.05
N ASP A 144 -5.73 -9.14 10.21
CA ASP A 144 -7.11 -8.64 10.33
C ASP A 144 -7.34 -7.31 9.60
N ARG A 145 -6.26 -6.56 9.34
CA ARG A 145 -6.30 -5.28 8.64
C ARG A 145 -6.00 -5.39 7.15
N LEU A 146 -5.55 -6.55 6.70
CA LEU A 146 -5.20 -6.78 5.30
C LEU A 146 -6.10 -7.84 4.67
N ASN A 147 -6.59 -7.57 3.48
CA ASN A 147 -7.34 -8.53 2.68
C ASN A 147 -6.44 -9.24 1.66
N MET A 148 -5.24 -9.56 2.10
CA MET A 148 -4.25 -10.32 1.34
C MET A 148 -3.45 -11.18 2.30
N GLU A 149 -2.74 -12.16 1.77
CA GLU A 149 -1.81 -13.05 2.47
C GLU A 149 -0.38 -12.69 2.06
N LEU A 150 0.48 -12.47 3.04
CA LEU A 150 1.88 -12.11 2.82
C LEU A 150 2.76 -13.36 2.90
N LEU A 151 3.09 -13.94 1.74
CA LEU A 151 3.89 -15.17 1.68
C LEU A 151 5.36 -14.93 1.97
N ARG A 152 5.88 -13.78 1.55
CA ARG A 152 7.27 -13.37 1.75
C ARG A 152 7.40 -11.87 1.82
N ALA A 153 8.25 -11.39 2.70
CA ALA A 153 8.72 -10.01 2.78
C ALA A 153 9.95 -9.97 3.66
N ASP A 154 11.05 -9.46 3.14
CA ASP A 154 12.33 -9.32 3.83
C ASP A 154 12.59 -7.84 4.09
N ALA A 155 12.55 -7.43 5.37
CA ALA A 155 12.74 -6.02 5.75
C ALA A 155 14.18 -5.76 6.16
N SER A 156 14.74 -4.67 5.62
CA SER A 156 16.06 -4.16 5.98
C SER A 156 15.97 -2.71 6.46
N TYR A 157 16.77 -2.34 7.45
CA TYR A 157 16.87 -0.97 7.95
C TYR A 157 18.28 -0.68 8.39
N ARG A 158 18.77 0.53 8.11
CA ARG A 158 20.06 1.03 8.57
C ARG A 158 19.94 2.49 8.96
N GLY A 159 20.14 2.78 10.24
CA GLY A 159 20.03 4.16 10.72
C GLY A 159 19.99 4.26 12.24
N SER A 160 19.61 5.42 12.73
CA SER A 160 19.46 5.67 14.16
C SER A 160 18.03 5.32 14.62
N LEU A 161 17.96 4.82 15.83
CA LEU A 161 16.72 4.61 16.59
C LEU A 161 16.84 5.33 17.93
N ALA A 162 15.93 6.23 18.22
CA ALA A 162 15.75 6.79 19.55
C ALA A 162 14.35 6.49 20.05
N MET A 163 14.25 5.88 21.22
CA MET A 163 13.01 5.53 21.88
C MET A 163 13.08 6.00 23.33
N SER A 164 12.02 6.61 23.84
CA SER A 164 11.89 6.92 25.25
C SER A 164 10.44 6.80 25.68
N GLN A 165 10.24 6.28 26.89
CA GLN A 165 8.94 6.16 27.52
C GLN A 165 8.81 7.18 28.64
N SER A 166 7.68 7.86 28.75
CA SER A 166 7.29 8.65 29.90
C SER A 166 6.27 7.86 30.75
N LEU A 167 6.56 7.72 32.04
CA LEU A 167 5.66 7.09 33.03
C LEU A 167 4.93 8.14 33.84
N SER A 168 5.14 9.43 33.59
CA SER A 168 4.50 10.54 34.26
C SER A 168 2.97 10.48 34.09
N GLN A 169 2.23 10.68 35.19
CA GLN A 169 0.76 10.71 35.14
C GLN A 169 0.21 11.85 34.28
N SER A 170 0.96 12.94 34.15
CA SER A 170 0.54 14.13 33.37
C SER A 170 0.73 13.97 31.88
N ALA A 171 1.70 13.15 31.46
CA ALA A 171 2.01 12.94 30.04
C ALA A 171 2.62 11.54 29.83
N PRO A 172 1.83 10.47 30.02
CA PRO A 172 2.31 9.12 29.76
C PRO A 172 2.43 8.93 28.25
N GLY A 173 3.43 8.15 27.81
CA GLY A 173 3.49 7.79 26.41
C GLY A 173 4.88 7.42 25.92
N LEU A 174 4.90 6.98 24.66
CA LEU A 174 6.09 6.56 23.94
C LEU A 174 6.49 7.62 22.91
N THR A 175 7.76 8.05 22.97
CA THR A 175 8.40 8.84 21.92
C THR A 175 9.31 7.92 21.11
N LEU A 176 9.17 7.94 19.79
CA LEU A 176 9.95 7.15 18.86
C LEU A 176 10.48 8.05 17.74
N ALA A 177 11.78 8.00 17.47
CA ALA A 177 12.40 8.65 16.33
C ALA A 177 13.27 7.65 15.57
N LEU A 178 13.04 7.55 14.27
CA LEU A 178 13.85 6.77 13.33
C LEU A 178 14.42 7.71 12.27
N ALA A 179 15.70 7.55 11.92
CA ALA A 179 16.31 8.27 10.82
C ALA A 179 17.36 7.38 10.13
N GLY A 180 17.12 7.07 8.85
CA GLY A 180 17.98 6.15 8.09
C GLY A 180 17.38 5.72 6.78
N ASP A 181 17.86 4.59 6.27
CA ASP A 181 17.37 3.96 5.04
C ASP A 181 16.69 2.65 5.37
N ALA A 182 15.61 2.37 4.64
CA ALA A 182 14.84 1.13 4.75
C ALA A 182 14.72 0.44 3.39
N ALA A 183 14.57 -0.87 3.39
CA ALA A 183 14.22 -1.62 2.20
C ALA A 183 13.23 -2.73 2.55
N LEU A 184 12.33 -3.04 1.61
CA LEU A 184 11.46 -4.20 1.66
C LEU A 184 11.70 -5.01 0.40
N GLU A 185 12.33 -6.17 0.56
CA GLU A 185 12.82 -6.99 -0.54
C GLU A 185 12.01 -8.28 -0.67
N ASP A 186 11.97 -8.83 -1.88
CA ASP A 186 11.34 -10.11 -2.20
C ASP A 186 9.88 -10.21 -1.68
N LEU A 187 9.11 -9.13 -1.78
CA LEU A 187 7.70 -9.18 -1.37
C LEU A 187 6.91 -10.08 -2.31
N GLN A 188 6.11 -10.96 -1.73
CA GLN A 188 5.14 -11.81 -2.42
C GLN A 188 3.84 -11.83 -1.62
N ALA A 189 2.76 -11.35 -2.22
CA ALA A 189 1.45 -11.33 -1.61
C ALA A 189 0.39 -11.89 -2.56
N HIS A 190 -0.53 -12.67 -2.01
CA HIS A 190 -1.64 -13.30 -2.72
C HIS A 190 -2.99 -12.78 -2.21
N THR A 191 -4.02 -12.93 -3.02
CA THR A 191 -5.39 -12.85 -2.55
C THR A 191 -5.72 -14.08 -1.69
N ARG A 192 -6.61 -13.93 -0.69
CA ARG A 192 -6.96 -15.05 0.20
C ARG A 192 -7.82 -16.11 -0.47
N ALA A 193 -8.78 -15.68 -1.31
CA ALA A 193 -9.69 -16.61 -2.00
C ALA A 193 -10.23 -15.99 -3.31
N PRO A 194 -9.94 -16.57 -4.46
CA PRO A 194 -8.95 -17.63 -4.71
C PRO A 194 -7.52 -17.12 -4.44
N ALA A 195 -6.60 -18.04 -4.10
CA ALA A 195 -5.20 -17.69 -3.91
C ALA A 195 -4.54 -17.37 -5.26
N GLU A 196 -4.50 -16.12 -5.64
CA GLU A 196 -3.87 -15.63 -6.86
C GLU A 196 -2.78 -14.62 -6.48
N GLU A 197 -1.69 -14.61 -7.25
CA GLU A 197 -0.64 -13.60 -7.11
C GLU A 197 -1.27 -12.20 -7.25
N LEU A 198 -1.07 -11.35 -6.26
CA LEU A 198 -1.68 -10.03 -6.18
C LEU A 198 -0.66 -8.91 -6.35
N LEU A 199 0.37 -8.95 -5.53
CA LEU A 199 1.47 -7.99 -5.52
C LEU A 199 2.78 -8.74 -5.33
N ASN A 200 3.79 -8.38 -6.09
CA ASN A 200 5.16 -8.74 -5.79
C ASN A 200 6.12 -7.64 -6.23
N TRP A 201 7.30 -7.62 -5.64
CA TRP A 201 8.43 -6.84 -6.12
C TRP A 201 9.75 -7.41 -5.64
N LYS A 202 10.80 -7.12 -6.41
CA LYS A 202 12.16 -7.51 -6.03
C LYS A 202 12.70 -6.63 -4.94
N SER A 203 12.52 -5.31 -5.06
CA SER A 203 13.04 -4.34 -4.10
C SER A 203 12.21 -3.07 -4.07
N LEU A 204 11.80 -2.67 -2.86
CA LEU A 204 11.35 -1.32 -2.52
C LEU A 204 12.39 -0.69 -1.61
N GLN A 205 13.10 0.32 -2.09
CA GLN A 205 14.09 1.07 -1.33
C GLN A 205 13.53 2.42 -0.92
N VAL A 206 13.71 2.78 0.36
CA VAL A 206 13.28 4.03 0.96
C VAL A 206 14.50 4.69 1.57
N ARG A 207 14.98 5.78 0.97
CA ARG A 207 16.16 6.49 1.41
C ARG A 207 15.82 7.73 2.21
N GLY A 208 16.59 8.00 3.24
CA GLY A 208 16.41 9.16 4.10
C GLY A 208 15.06 9.19 4.80
N LEU A 209 14.58 8.01 5.23
CA LEU A 209 13.38 7.89 6.07
C LEU A 209 13.59 8.61 7.40
N ARG A 210 12.66 9.49 7.77
CA ARG A 210 12.53 10.08 9.10
C ARG A 210 11.13 9.86 9.59
N LEU A 211 11.02 9.22 10.74
CA LEU A 211 9.74 9.00 11.41
C LEU A 211 9.85 9.54 12.83
N ASN A 212 8.93 10.41 13.22
CA ASN A 212 8.84 10.89 14.58
C ASN A 212 7.41 10.70 15.10
N MET A 213 7.31 10.06 16.25
CA MET A 213 6.08 9.86 16.99
C MET A 213 6.29 10.33 18.42
N ALA A 214 5.41 11.19 18.92
CA ALA A 214 5.42 11.63 20.30
C ALA A 214 3.98 11.81 20.80
N PRO A 215 3.74 11.69 22.12
CA PRO A 215 2.42 11.94 22.70
C PRO A 215 1.90 13.33 22.35
N ALA A 216 0.62 13.42 22.00
CA ALA A 216 -0.07 14.67 21.66
C ALA A 216 0.55 15.48 20.51
N GLN A 217 1.39 14.85 19.68
CA GLN A 217 1.94 15.43 18.45
C GLN A 217 1.50 14.61 17.23
N PRO A 218 1.37 15.22 16.04
CA PRO A 218 1.11 14.47 14.84
C PRO A 218 2.29 13.54 14.52
N LEU A 219 1.98 12.33 14.05
CA LEU A 219 3.00 11.46 13.47
C LEU A 219 3.61 12.16 12.25
N THR A 220 4.93 12.34 12.24
CA THR A 220 5.63 12.88 11.07
C THR A 220 6.40 11.79 10.36
N VAL A 221 6.21 11.69 9.04
CA VAL A 221 6.91 10.77 8.16
C VAL A 221 7.49 11.57 6.99
N ALA A 222 8.80 11.53 6.83
CA ALA A 222 9.48 12.13 5.70
C ALA A 222 10.39 11.10 5.03
N VAL A 223 10.37 11.07 3.70
CA VAL A 223 11.20 10.19 2.87
C VAL A 223 11.89 11.06 1.83
N ASN A 224 13.20 10.88 1.61
CA ASN A 224 13.94 11.66 0.62
C ASN A 224 13.79 11.08 -0.79
N GLU A 225 13.75 9.76 -0.94
CA GLU A 225 13.64 9.07 -2.24
C GLU A 225 13.05 7.68 -2.03
N THR A 226 12.24 7.22 -2.99
CA THR A 226 11.70 5.86 -3.05
C THR A 226 11.97 5.24 -4.41
N VAL A 227 12.45 4.01 -4.45
CA VAL A 227 12.67 3.25 -5.70
C VAL A 227 11.98 1.89 -5.56
N LEU A 228 11.06 1.60 -6.48
CA LEU A 228 10.38 0.31 -6.60
C LEU A 228 10.83 -0.38 -7.88
N SER A 229 11.42 -1.57 -7.77
CA SER A 229 12.02 -2.30 -8.88
C SER A 229 11.42 -3.68 -9.06
N ASP A 230 11.26 -4.10 -10.33
CA ASP A 230 10.77 -5.41 -10.75
C ASP A 230 9.46 -5.77 -10.01
N TRP A 231 8.49 -4.90 -10.16
CA TRP A 231 7.22 -5.00 -9.47
C TRP A 231 6.11 -5.56 -10.37
N PHE A 232 5.20 -6.26 -9.74
CA PHE A 232 3.99 -6.80 -10.35
C PHE A 232 2.77 -6.40 -9.51
N ALA A 233 1.69 -6.05 -10.19
CA ALA A 233 0.38 -5.88 -9.59
C ALA A 233 -0.70 -6.53 -10.44
N ARG A 234 -1.63 -7.22 -9.79
CA ARG A 234 -2.84 -7.76 -10.44
C ARG A 234 -4.03 -6.88 -10.12
N ILE A 235 -4.62 -6.31 -11.14
CA ILE A 235 -5.84 -5.50 -11.03
C ILE A 235 -7.01 -6.33 -11.56
N ILE A 236 -7.99 -6.58 -10.71
CA ILE A 236 -9.20 -7.35 -11.04
C ILE A 236 -10.41 -6.45 -10.86
N ILE A 237 -11.26 -6.39 -11.89
CA ILE A 237 -12.63 -5.95 -11.75
C ILE A 237 -13.48 -7.20 -11.52
N ASP A 238 -14.16 -7.30 -10.38
CA ASP A 238 -15.00 -8.43 -10.04
C ASP A 238 -16.34 -8.42 -10.85
N PRO A 239 -17.16 -9.49 -10.79
CA PRO A 239 -18.46 -9.51 -11.47
C PRO A 239 -19.42 -8.40 -11.04
N GLU A 240 -19.22 -7.80 -9.87
CA GLU A 240 -19.99 -6.68 -9.33
C GLU A 240 -19.45 -5.31 -9.75
N GLY A 241 -18.32 -5.28 -10.46
CA GLY A 241 -17.69 -4.06 -10.96
C GLY A 241 -16.77 -3.35 -9.95
N ARG A 242 -16.35 -4.02 -8.88
CA ARG A 242 -15.45 -3.47 -7.85
C ARG A 242 -14.00 -3.82 -8.19
N ILE A 243 -13.07 -2.92 -7.87
CA ILE A 243 -11.63 -3.15 -8.07
C ILE A 243 -11.04 -3.78 -6.81
N ASN A 244 -10.31 -4.90 -6.97
CA ASN A 244 -9.69 -5.65 -5.88
C ASN A 244 -8.76 -4.80 -5.00
N LEU A 245 -8.08 -3.80 -5.57
CA LEU A 245 -7.15 -2.95 -4.82
C LEU A 245 -7.84 -2.00 -3.82
N GLN A 246 -9.14 -1.70 -4.02
CA GLN A 246 -9.89 -0.82 -3.12
C GLN A 246 -10.16 -1.44 -1.74
N GLY A 247 -10.12 -2.75 -1.64
CA GLY A 247 -10.37 -3.50 -0.42
C GLY A 247 -9.14 -4.12 0.23
N LEU A 248 -7.92 -3.75 -0.16
CA LEU A 248 -6.70 -4.36 0.39
C LEU A 248 -6.47 -4.05 1.86
N VAL A 249 -6.77 -2.83 2.28
CA VAL A 249 -6.74 -2.42 3.68
C VAL A 249 -8.18 -2.35 4.17
N LYS A 250 -8.52 -3.20 5.13
CA LYS A 250 -9.81 -3.14 5.78
C LYS A 250 -9.89 -1.86 6.63
N PRO A 251 -10.98 -1.09 6.56
CA PRO A 251 -11.20 -0.01 7.52
C PRO A 251 -11.08 -0.59 8.94
N ALA A 252 -10.47 0.14 9.86
CA ALA A 252 -10.53 -0.25 11.27
C ALA A 252 -12.01 -0.39 11.63
N GLU A 253 -12.50 -1.62 11.86
CA GLU A 253 -13.84 -1.82 12.39
C GLU A 253 -13.92 -0.98 13.65
N GLY A 254 -14.87 -0.05 13.67
CA GLY A 254 -15.05 0.83 14.81
C GLY A 254 -15.12 -0.03 16.05
N ALA A 255 -14.30 0.27 17.04
CA ALA A 255 -14.46 -0.30 18.36
C ALA A 255 -15.96 -0.20 18.69
N ALA A 256 -16.62 -1.35 18.82
CA ALA A 256 -18.00 -1.38 19.29
C ALA A 256 -18.09 -0.45 20.50
N PRO A 257 -19.11 0.39 20.63
CA PRO A 257 -19.20 1.31 21.74
C PRO A 257 -19.19 0.46 23.03
N SER A 258 -18.01 0.37 23.64
CA SER A 258 -17.90 -0.16 25.00
C SER A 258 -18.72 0.76 25.85
N THR A 259 -19.80 0.24 26.40
CA THR A 259 -20.73 0.91 27.33
C THR A 259 -20.10 1.24 28.69
N VAL A 260 -18.79 1.35 28.76
CA VAL A 260 -18.06 1.92 29.87
C VAL A 260 -17.56 3.28 29.41
N ALA A 261 -18.05 4.34 30.02
CA ALA A 261 -17.67 5.73 29.79
C ALA A 261 -16.16 5.90 30.03
N ALA A 262 -15.37 5.57 29.00
CA ALA A 262 -13.99 6.01 28.91
C ALA A 262 -14.01 7.47 28.44
N SER A 263 -13.34 8.33 29.17
CA SER A 263 -13.10 9.72 28.76
C SER A 263 -12.66 9.74 27.29
N PRO A 264 -13.18 10.65 26.45
CA PRO A 264 -12.82 10.69 25.05
C PRO A 264 -11.29 10.82 24.93
N ALA A 265 -10.65 9.81 24.36
CA ALA A 265 -9.25 9.92 24.00
C ALA A 265 -9.09 11.14 23.08
N PRO A 266 -8.10 12.00 23.29
CA PRO A 266 -7.89 13.17 22.45
C PRO A 266 -7.80 12.69 20.98
N ALA A 267 -8.59 13.34 20.12
CA ALA A 267 -8.62 13.01 18.69
C ALA A 267 -7.17 13.03 18.15
N ALA A 268 -6.73 11.91 17.56
CA ALA A 268 -5.40 11.82 17.00
C ALA A 268 -5.23 12.89 15.93
N LEU A 269 -4.19 13.71 16.05
CA LEU A 269 -3.88 14.72 15.04
C LEU A 269 -3.54 14.04 13.70
N PRO A 270 -3.97 14.61 12.57
CA PRO A 270 -3.65 14.03 11.26
C PRO A 270 -2.12 13.97 11.07
N PRO A 271 -1.59 12.87 10.48
CA PRO A 271 -0.16 12.73 10.27
C PRO A 271 0.36 13.75 9.24
N ASP A 272 1.60 14.23 9.41
CA ASP A 272 2.34 15.01 8.41
C ASP A 272 3.22 14.04 7.60
N ILE A 273 2.87 13.84 6.32
CA ILE A 273 3.55 12.89 5.43
C ILE A 273 4.17 13.66 4.27
N ARG A 274 5.48 13.50 4.08
CA ARG A 274 6.26 14.09 2.99
C ARG A 274 7.06 13.00 2.29
N VAL A 275 6.82 12.83 1.02
CA VAL A 275 7.48 11.82 0.19
C VAL A 275 8.26 12.53 -0.90
N GLY A 276 9.55 12.25 -0.97
CA GLY A 276 10.42 12.69 -2.07
C GLY A 276 10.09 11.95 -3.37
N PRO A 277 10.90 12.14 -4.42
CA PRO A 277 10.66 11.49 -5.70
C PRO A 277 10.52 9.97 -5.56
N VAL A 278 9.57 9.40 -6.31
CA VAL A 278 9.34 7.96 -6.43
C VAL A 278 9.70 7.52 -7.83
N SER A 279 10.58 6.53 -7.95
CA SER A 279 10.95 5.90 -9.21
C SER A 279 10.36 4.49 -9.31
N LEU A 280 9.74 4.19 -10.44
CA LEU A 280 9.17 2.89 -10.78
C LEU A 280 10.01 2.29 -11.91
N ILE A 281 10.54 1.08 -11.71
CA ILE A 281 11.45 0.43 -12.66
C ILE A 281 10.91 -0.96 -12.99
N ASN A 282 10.79 -1.26 -14.28
CA ASN A 282 10.47 -2.58 -14.80
C ASN A 282 9.22 -3.21 -14.18
N GLY A 283 8.11 -2.48 -14.17
CA GLY A 283 6.84 -2.94 -13.64
C GLY A 283 6.03 -3.76 -14.62
N ARG A 284 5.17 -4.62 -14.10
CA ARG A 284 4.17 -5.37 -14.86
C ARG A 284 2.82 -5.29 -14.15
N VAL A 285 1.75 -5.05 -14.92
CA VAL A 285 0.38 -5.09 -14.41
C VAL A 285 -0.42 -6.09 -15.24
N LEU A 286 -1.03 -7.05 -14.58
CA LEU A 286 -2.03 -7.93 -15.17
C LEU A 286 -3.42 -7.42 -14.81
N PHE A 287 -4.10 -6.89 -15.79
CA PHE A 287 -5.48 -6.45 -15.66
C PHE A 287 -6.45 -7.59 -16.03
N SER A 288 -7.49 -7.81 -15.25
CA SER A 288 -8.54 -8.79 -15.54
C SER A 288 -9.91 -8.18 -15.26
N ASP A 289 -10.74 -8.10 -16.29
CA ASP A 289 -12.13 -7.66 -16.18
C ASP A 289 -13.05 -8.90 -16.19
N ARG A 290 -13.64 -9.22 -15.04
CA ARG A 290 -14.58 -10.33 -14.85
C ARG A 290 -16.03 -9.86 -14.84
N PHE A 291 -16.26 -8.55 -14.93
CA PHE A 291 -17.60 -7.97 -15.07
C PHE A 291 -18.19 -8.23 -16.45
N ILE A 292 -17.35 -8.37 -17.47
CA ILE A 292 -17.78 -8.74 -18.82
C ILE A 292 -17.65 -10.25 -19.07
N ARG A 293 -18.49 -10.78 -19.97
CA ARG A 293 -18.38 -12.18 -20.43
C ARG A 293 -18.36 -12.23 -21.94
N PRO A 294 -17.41 -12.96 -22.54
CA PRO A 294 -16.26 -13.61 -21.90
C PRO A 294 -15.35 -12.60 -21.19
N ASN A 295 -14.62 -13.07 -20.17
CA ASN A 295 -13.70 -12.20 -19.40
C ASN A 295 -12.63 -11.61 -20.32
N TYR A 296 -12.19 -10.40 -20.00
CA TYR A 296 -11.07 -9.75 -20.67
C TYR A 296 -9.85 -9.69 -19.74
N SER A 297 -8.67 -9.86 -20.31
CA SER A 297 -7.42 -9.62 -19.59
C SER A 297 -6.45 -8.87 -20.49
N ALA A 298 -5.66 -7.99 -19.89
CA ALA A 298 -4.59 -7.24 -20.56
C ALA A 298 -3.31 -7.28 -19.72
N ASN A 299 -2.19 -7.36 -20.42
CA ASN A 299 -0.87 -7.40 -19.81
C ASN A 299 -0.12 -6.10 -20.14
N LEU A 300 0.17 -5.30 -19.11
CA LEU A 300 1.02 -4.12 -19.21
C LEU A 300 2.42 -4.49 -18.73
N THR A 301 3.44 -4.19 -19.52
CA THR A 301 4.83 -4.59 -19.27
C THR A 301 5.79 -3.43 -19.41
N GLU A 302 7.02 -3.62 -18.98
CA GLU A 302 8.11 -2.63 -19.08
C GLU A 302 7.73 -1.28 -18.47
N LEU A 303 6.83 -1.28 -17.46
CA LEU A 303 6.34 -0.05 -16.84
C LEU A 303 7.49 0.62 -16.08
N THR A 304 7.92 1.77 -16.56
CA THR A 304 8.98 2.57 -15.96
C THR A 304 8.56 4.03 -15.90
N GLY A 305 8.79 4.67 -14.77
CA GLY A 305 8.34 6.04 -14.59
C GLY A 305 8.79 6.67 -13.30
N ALA A 306 8.32 7.88 -13.07
CA ALA A 306 8.60 8.64 -11.87
C ALA A 306 7.42 9.51 -11.46
N LEU A 307 7.32 9.73 -10.16
CA LEU A 307 6.46 10.73 -9.55
C LEU A 307 7.34 11.69 -8.75
N SER A 308 7.20 13.00 -8.95
CA SER A 308 7.96 13.98 -8.18
C SER A 308 7.52 14.01 -6.70
N ALA A 309 8.19 14.79 -5.86
CA ALA A 309 7.86 14.86 -4.44
C ALA A 309 6.42 15.35 -4.19
N PHE A 310 5.78 14.79 -3.16
CA PHE A 310 4.42 15.14 -2.74
C PHE A 310 4.26 15.08 -1.22
N SER A 311 3.21 15.71 -0.71
CA SER A 311 2.88 15.68 0.72
C SER A 311 1.37 15.83 0.92
N ASN A 312 0.90 15.46 2.10
CA ASN A 312 -0.47 15.76 2.51
C ASN A 312 -0.59 17.16 3.18
N ALA A 313 0.53 17.84 3.39
CA ALA A 313 0.52 19.18 3.96
C ALA A 313 -0.09 20.18 2.97
N THR A 314 -1.02 20.98 3.47
CA THR A 314 -1.54 22.13 2.74
C THR A 314 -0.68 23.35 3.07
N GLY A 315 -0.17 24.03 2.05
CA GLY A 315 0.66 25.23 2.25
C GLY A 315 -0.10 26.37 2.96
N THR A 316 -1.41 26.44 2.78
CA THR A 316 -2.32 27.37 3.45
C THR A 316 -3.57 26.60 3.87
N PRO A 317 -4.12 26.86 5.07
CA PRO A 317 -5.38 26.25 5.48
C PRO A 317 -6.48 26.48 4.42
N GLY A 318 -7.12 25.40 3.97
CA GLY A 318 -8.18 25.43 2.95
C GLY A 318 -7.70 25.30 1.50
N GLN A 319 -6.40 25.23 1.23
CA GLN A 319 -5.88 24.88 -0.10
C GLN A 319 -5.64 23.37 -0.23
N ALA A 320 -5.90 22.87 -1.44
CA ALA A 320 -5.54 21.48 -1.76
C ALA A 320 -4.00 21.27 -1.74
N PRO A 321 -3.51 20.10 -1.33
CA PRO A 321 -2.10 19.77 -1.42
C PRO A 321 -1.57 19.92 -2.86
N ALA A 322 -0.31 20.33 -3.00
CA ALA A 322 0.34 20.49 -4.31
C ALA A 322 0.36 19.15 -5.07
N LEU A 323 0.15 19.21 -6.38
CA LEU A 323 0.23 18.06 -7.26
C LEU A 323 1.69 17.77 -7.64
N ALA A 324 2.07 16.50 -7.62
CA ALA A 324 3.35 15.99 -8.09
C ALA A 324 3.30 15.66 -9.58
N ASP A 325 4.40 15.87 -10.30
CA ASP A 325 4.53 15.52 -11.71
C ASP A 325 4.70 13.99 -11.84
N LEU A 326 3.89 13.40 -12.73
CA LEU A 326 3.90 11.99 -13.09
C LEU A 326 4.41 11.79 -14.51
N SER A 327 5.27 10.81 -14.69
CA SER A 327 5.64 10.24 -16.00
C SER A 327 5.73 8.73 -15.87
N LEU A 328 4.99 7.98 -16.70
CA LEU A 328 5.01 6.52 -16.73
C LEU A 328 4.92 6.05 -18.18
N LYS A 329 5.84 5.18 -18.60
CA LYS A 329 5.90 4.59 -19.93
C LYS A 329 5.90 3.07 -19.82
N GLY A 330 5.44 2.40 -20.89
CA GLY A 330 5.43 0.96 -20.95
C GLY A 330 4.83 0.43 -22.25
N ARG A 331 4.42 -0.83 -22.21
CA ARG A 331 3.75 -1.52 -23.31
C ARG A 331 2.45 -2.17 -22.87
N ALA A 332 1.46 -2.20 -23.73
CA ALA A 332 0.26 -2.99 -23.57
C ALA A 332 0.25 -4.14 -24.58
N GLU A 333 -0.05 -5.35 -24.14
CA GLU A 333 -0.08 -6.58 -24.95
C GLU A 333 1.22 -6.80 -25.75
N GLY A 334 2.35 -6.38 -25.20
CA GLY A 334 3.69 -6.54 -25.79
C GLY A 334 4.00 -5.66 -27.00
N THR A 335 3.01 -5.11 -27.70
CA THR A 335 3.19 -4.37 -28.95
C THR A 335 2.83 -2.91 -28.86
N ALA A 336 1.70 -2.57 -28.23
CA ALA A 336 1.23 -1.20 -28.11
C ALA A 336 2.09 -0.38 -27.14
N THR A 337 2.38 0.87 -27.49
CA THR A 337 3.07 1.78 -26.56
C THR A 337 2.08 2.45 -25.61
N LEU A 338 2.49 2.60 -24.36
CA LEU A 338 1.77 3.31 -23.31
C LEU A 338 2.62 4.48 -22.80
N ASP A 339 2.04 5.67 -22.75
CA ASP A 339 2.65 6.86 -22.13
C ASP A 339 1.59 7.55 -21.27
N VAL A 340 1.88 7.70 -19.98
CA VAL A 340 1.04 8.41 -19.02
C VAL A 340 1.84 9.54 -18.41
N SER A 341 1.32 10.76 -18.51
CA SER A 341 1.98 11.95 -17.97
C SER A 341 0.97 12.89 -17.36
N GLY A 342 1.43 13.79 -16.51
CA GLY A 342 0.57 14.79 -15.88
C GLY A 342 0.93 15.04 -14.44
N ARG A 343 -0.06 15.30 -13.60
CA ARG A 343 0.13 15.66 -12.20
C ARG A 343 -0.92 15.00 -11.33
N LEU A 344 -0.52 14.51 -10.16
CA LEU A 344 -1.44 13.98 -9.16
C LEU A 344 -0.85 14.15 -7.76
N ASN A 345 -1.71 14.07 -6.75
CA ASN A 345 -1.26 13.89 -5.36
C ASN A 345 -1.94 12.66 -4.77
N PRO A 346 -1.18 11.56 -4.54
CA PRO A 346 -1.75 10.31 -4.00
C PRO A 346 -2.32 10.44 -2.58
N LEU A 347 -1.91 11.48 -1.83
CA LEU A 347 -2.34 11.72 -0.45
C LEU A 347 -3.49 12.75 -0.35
N ALA A 348 -3.92 13.33 -1.48
CA ALA A 348 -5.03 14.28 -1.47
C ALA A 348 -6.37 13.56 -1.23
N GLN A 349 -7.22 14.17 -0.42
CA GLN A 349 -8.58 13.71 -0.16
C GLN A 349 -9.55 14.89 -0.27
N PRO A 350 -10.43 14.88 -1.29
CA PRO A 350 -10.55 13.91 -2.37
C PRO A 350 -9.33 13.87 -3.29
N LEU A 351 -9.15 12.78 -4.04
CA LEU A 351 -8.04 12.64 -5.00
C LEU A 351 -8.10 13.78 -6.02
N ALA A 352 -6.98 14.48 -6.19
CA ALA A 352 -6.81 15.51 -7.20
C ALA A 352 -5.78 15.08 -8.24
N LEU A 353 -6.13 15.20 -9.53
CA LEU A 353 -5.23 14.83 -10.62
C LEU A 353 -5.55 15.62 -11.91
N ASP A 354 -4.53 15.71 -12.77
CA ASP A 354 -4.60 16.22 -14.15
C ASP A 354 -3.66 15.35 -14.98
N ILE A 355 -4.19 14.28 -15.59
CA ILE A 355 -3.41 13.20 -16.21
C ILE A 355 -3.80 13.08 -17.67
N LYS A 356 -2.79 12.88 -18.52
CA LYS A 356 -2.90 12.47 -19.92
C LYS A 356 -2.37 11.06 -20.08
N GLY A 357 -3.09 10.24 -20.82
CA GLY A 357 -2.69 8.89 -21.18
C GLY A 357 -2.75 8.73 -22.70
N VAL A 358 -1.75 8.08 -23.26
CA VAL A 358 -1.63 7.81 -24.69
C VAL A 358 -1.33 6.34 -24.88
N VAL A 359 -2.15 5.66 -25.68
CA VAL A 359 -1.91 4.30 -26.15
C VAL A 359 -1.87 4.33 -27.66
N ARG A 360 -0.89 3.66 -28.27
CA ARG A 360 -0.76 3.58 -29.74
C ARG A 360 -0.70 2.14 -30.20
N ASP A 361 -1.42 1.88 -31.27
CA ASP A 361 -1.37 0.64 -32.05
C ASP A 361 -1.71 -0.64 -31.25
N LEU A 362 -2.65 -0.54 -30.29
CA LEU A 362 -3.17 -1.71 -29.57
C LEU A 362 -4.01 -2.56 -30.53
N GLU A 363 -3.68 -3.85 -30.63
CA GLU A 363 -4.48 -4.80 -31.43
C GLU A 363 -5.90 -4.89 -30.87
N LEU A 364 -6.91 -4.77 -31.76
CA LEU A 364 -8.32 -4.80 -31.36
C LEU A 364 -8.89 -6.20 -31.12
N PRO A 365 -8.47 -7.29 -31.79
CA PRO A 365 -9.06 -8.61 -31.61
C PRO A 365 -9.12 -9.08 -30.14
N PRO A 366 -8.13 -8.84 -29.26
CA PRO A 366 -8.20 -9.16 -27.83
C PRO A 366 -9.36 -8.45 -27.09
N LEU A 367 -9.81 -7.31 -27.60
CA LEU A 367 -10.95 -6.55 -27.04
C LEU A 367 -12.31 -7.10 -27.47
N SER A 368 -12.37 -8.22 -28.24
CA SER A 368 -13.61 -8.85 -28.66
C SER A 368 -14.60 -9.15 -27.53
N PRO A 369 -14.21 -9.51 -26.28
CA PRO A 369 -15.15 -9.65 -25.18
C PRO A 369 -16.08 -8.45 -24.99
N TYR A 370 -15.54 -7.24 -25.10
CA TYR A 370 -16.35 -6.02 -25.00
C TYR A 370 -17.31 -5.85 -26.20
N SER A 371 -16.80 -6.04 -27.42
CA SER A 371 -17.64 -5.90 -28.62
C SER A 371 -18.71 -6.98 -28.70
N VAL A 372 -18.45 -8.20 -28.25
CA VAL A 372 -19.45 -9.28 -28.17
C VAL A 372 -20.54 -8.91 -27.13
N LYS A 373 -20.15 -8.47 -25.95
CA LYS A 373 -21.10 -8.09 -24.90
C LYS A 373 -22.03 -6.95 -25.33
N TYR A 374 -21.50 -5.93 -25.97
CA TYR A 374 -22.25 -4.69 -26.24
C TYR A 374 -22.80 -4.57 -27.65
N ALA A 375 -22.15 -5.19 -28.63
CA ALA A 375 -22.53 -5.12 -30.03
C ALA A 375 -22.91 -6.47 -30.67
N GLY A 376 -22.52 -7.58 -30.05
CA GLY A 376 -22.83 -8.93 -30.51
C GLY A 376 -21.86 -9.48 -31.56
N TYR A 377 -20.72 -8.82 -31.82
CA TYR A 377 -19.77 -9.19 -32.86
C TYR A 377 -18.36 -9.29 -32.29
N GLY A 378 -17.60 -10.31 -32.70
CA GLY A 378 -16.16 -10.37 -32.45
C GLY A 378 -15.38 -9.48 -33.42
N ILE A 379 -14.27 -8.91 -32.94
CA ILE A 379 -13.38 -8.10 -33.78
C ILE A 379 -12.40 -9.04 -34.49
N GLN A 380 -12.35 -8.96 -35.82
CA GLN A 380 -11.42 -9.77 -36.63
C GLN A 380 -10.05 -9.12 -36.76
N ARG A 381 -10.03 -7.79 -36.95
CA ARG A 381 -8.80 -7.02 -37.12
C ARG A 381 -9.02 -5.57 -36.80
N GLY A 382 -7.92 -4.88 -36.65
CA GLY A 382 -7.85 -3.43 -36.46
C GLY A 382 -6.92 -3.07 -35.33
N LYS A 383 -6.53 -1.80 -35.29
CA LYS A 383 -5.71 -1.20 -34.24
C LYS A 383 -6.42 -0.07 -33.57
N LEU A 384 -6.19 0.05 -32.26
CA LEU A 384 -6.72 1.13 -31.43
C LEU A 384 -5.58 2.06 -31.00
N SER A 385 -5.76 3.34 -31.22
CA SER A 385 -5.00 4.39 -30.54
C SER A 385 -5.93 5.26 -29.72
N VAL A 386 -5.51 5.59 -28.50
CA VAL A 386 -6.34 6.37 -27.56
C VAL A 386 -5.52 7.49 -26.95
N ASP A 387 -6.07 8.69 -26.96
CA ASP A 387 -5.60 9.85 -26.22
C ASP A 387 -6.64 10.20 -25.16
N VAL A 388 -6.27 10.13 -23.89
CA VAL A 388 -7.17 10.51 -22.80
C VAL A 388 -6.57 11.66 -22.01
N ALA A 389 -7.44 12.57 -21.57
CA ALA A 389 -7.09 13.60 -20.61
C ALA A 389 -8.14 13.63 -19.50
N TYR A 390 -7.71 13.38 -18.28
CA TYR A 390 -8.56 13.29 -17.08
C TYR A 390 -8.15 14.34 -16.08
N LYS A 391 -9.08 15.17 -15.66
CA LYS A 391 -8.89 16.17 -14.61
C LYS A 391 -9.92 15.96 -13.52
N ILE A 392 -9.46 15.77 -12.29
CA ILE A 392 -10.28 15.74 -11.09
C ILE A 392 -9.88 16.94 -10.25
N ALA A 393 -10.85 17.85 -10.06
CA ALA A 393 -10.67 19.04 -9.25
C ALA A 393 -10.81 18.69 -7.73
N PRO A 394 -10.32 19.54 -6.81
CA PRO A 394 -10.39 19.29 -5.37
C PRO A 394 -11.82 19.14 -4.82
N ASP A 395 -12.83 19.63 -5.53
CA ASP A 395 -14.25 19.46 -5.20
C ASP A 395 -14.84 18.13 -5.71
N GLY A 396 -14.01 17.26 -6.32
CA GLY A 396 -14.42 15.96 -6.86
C GLY A 396 -15.06 16.03 -8.25
N GLN A 397 -15.07 17.19 -8.90
CA GLN A 397 -15.56 17.30 -10.28
C GLN A 397 -14.57 16.66 -11.25
N LEU A 398 -15.06 15.72 -12.06
CA LEU A 398 -14.34 15.05 -13.13
C LEU A 398 -14.66 15.72 -14.47
N THR A 399 -13.62 16.04 -15.21
CA THR A 399 -13.69 16.41 -16.63
C THR A 399 -12.73 15.50 -17.39
N ALA A 400 -13.21 14.84 -18.44
CA ALA A 400 -12.39 13.98 -19.26
C ALA A 400 -12.66 14.19 -20.75
N SER A 401 -11.61 14.04 -21.55
CA SER A 401 -11.65 13.95 -23.00
C SER A 401 -11.01 12.63 -23.43
N ASN A 402 -11.70 11.91 -24.33
CA ASN A 402 -11.21 10.63 -24.84
C ASN A 402 -11.27 10.70 -26.37
N GLN A 403 -10.12 10.80 -27.03
CA GLN A 403 -9.99 10.65 -28.47
C GLN A 403 -9.64 9.19 -28.76
N ILE A 404 -10.50 8.53 -29.51
CA ILE A 404 -10.39 7.09 -29.86
C ILE A 404 -10.23 6.99 -31.36
N ILE A 405 -9.10 6.47 -31.81
CA ILE A 405 -8.79 6.26 -33.21
C ILE A 405 -8.76 4.74 -33.48
N LEU A 406 -9.70 4.28 -34.32
CA LEU A 406 -9.78 2.89 -34.76
C LEU A 406 -9.30 2.81 -36.18
N ASN A 407 -8.23 2.06 -36.41
CA ASN A 407 -7.62 1.93 -37.71
C ASN A 407 -7.95 0.54 -38.27
N GLN A 408 -8.57 0.47 -39.47
CA GLN A 408 -8.91 -0.75 -40.19
C GLN A 408 -9.79 -1.72 -39.36
N LEU A 409 -10.72 -1.21 -38.54
CA LEU A 409 -11.62 -2.03 -37.74
C LEU A 409 -12.51 -2.89 -38.63
N SER A 410 -12.52 -4.19 -38.39
CA SER A 410 -13.39 -5.15 -39.05
C SER A 410 -14.01 -6.13 -38.06
N PHE A 411 -15.30 -6.32 -38.16
CA PHE A 411 -16.05 -7.30 -37.36
C PHE A 411 -16.27 -8.60 -38.12
N GLY A 412 -16.24 -9.70 -37.41
CA GLY A 412 -16.67 -11.02 -37.87
C GLY A 412 -18.19 -11.15 -37.98
N ASP A 413 -18.64 -12.38 -37.90
CA ASP A 413 -20.07 -12.66 -37.84
C ASP A 413 -20.62 -12.44 -36.43
N ARG A 414 -21.94 -12.28 -36.33
CA ARG A 414 -22.60 -12.15 -35.04
C ARG A 414 -22.39 -13.44 -34.23
N VAL A 415 -21.99 -13.27 -32.97
CA VAL A 415 -21.78 -14.40 -32.07
C VAL A 415 -23.16 -14.99 -31.67
N GLU A 416 -23.31 -16.29 -31.87
CA GLU A 416 -24.54 -17.00 -31.47
C GLU A 416 -24.76 -16.93 -29.97
N GLY A 417 -26.01 -16.71 -29.53
CA GLY A 417 -26.33 -16.57 -28.11
C GLY A 417 -25.95 -15.23 -27.48
N SER A 418 -25.44 -14.27 -28.26
CA SER A 418 -25.18 -12.92 -27.72
C SER A 418 -26.47 -12.23 -27.30
N THR A 419 -26.49 -11.70 -26.07
CA THR A 419 -27.60 -10.90 -25.52
C THR A 419 -27.55 -9.43 -25.93
N ALA A 420 -26.54 -9.03 -26.72
CA ALA A 420 -26.37 -7.67 -27.19
C ALA A 420 -27.56 -7.25 -28.11
N PRO A 421 -27.93 -5.97 -28.10
CA PRO A 421 -28.93 -5.42 -29.02
C PRO A 421 -28.58 -5.72 -30.47
N ASN A 422 -29.58 -5.90 -31.31
CA ASN A 422 -29.37 -6.13 -32.75
C ASN A 422 -29.06 -4.79 -33.45
N LEU A 423 -27.82 -4.33 -33.35
CA LEU A 423 -27.34 -3.08 -33.95
C LEU A 423 -26.67 -3.36 -35.31
N PRO A 424 -26.90 -2.53 -36.34
CA PRO A 424 -26.20 -2.67 -37.63
C PRO A 424 -24.75 -2.14 -37.54
N VAL A 425 -23.93 -2.79 -36.74
CA VAL A 425 -22.57 -2.29 -36.42
C VAL A 425 -21.66 -2.23 -37.64
N LYS A 426 -21.79 -3.22 -38.55
CA LYS A 426 -21.00 -3.23 -39.81
C LYS A 426 -21.32 -2.02 -40.67
N LEU A 427 -22.61 -1.62 -40.74
CA LEU A 427 -23.05 -0.41 -41.44
C LEU A 427 -22.51 0.85 -40.72
N ALA A 428 -22.56 0.90 -39.39
CA ALA A 428 -22.05 2.02 -38.61
C ALA A 428 -20.54 2.23 -38.84
N VAL A 429 -19.75 1.14 -38.84
CA VAL A 429 -18.32 1.19 -39.16
C VAL A 429 -18.09 1.73 -40.56
N ALA A 430 -18.84 1.26 -41.58
CA ALA A 430 -18.71 1.74 -42.95
C ALA A 430 -19.06 3.23 -43.10
N LEU A 431 -19.98 3.75 -42.30
CA LEU A 431 -20.38 5.16 -42.33
C LEU A 431 -19.44 6.07 -41.55
N LEU A 432 -18.80 5.55 -40.49
CA LEU A 432 -17.88 6.33 -39.65
C LEU A 432 -16.45 6.33 -40.16
N ALA A 433 -16.06 5.30 -40.95
CA ALA A 433 -14.72 5.20 -41.48
C ALA A 433 -14.49 6.20 -42.62
N ASP A 434 -13.34 6.86 -42.59
CA ASP A 434 -12.87 7.68 -43.69
C ASP A 434 -12.37 6.80 -44.89
N ARG A 435 -11.84 7.45 -45.93
CA ARG A 435 -11.31 6.77 -47.13
C ARG A 435 -10.15 5.82 -46.84
N ASN A 436 -9.47 6.01 -45.70
CA ASN A 436 -8.33 5.19 -45.27
C ASN A 436 -8.78 4.11 -44.28
N GLY A 437 -10.06 3.97 -43.98
CA GLY A 437 -10.59 3.05 -43.01
C GLY A 437 -10.33 3.45 -41.57
N VAL A 438 -10.14 4.74 -41.30
CA VAL A 438 -9.91 5.32 -39.98
C VAL A 438 -11.21 5.88 -39.41
N ILE A 439 -11.54 5.49 -38.19
CA ILE A 439 -12.65 6.05 -37.41
C ILE A 439 -12.04 6.88 -36.28
N ASP A 440 -12.34 8.17 -36.23
CA ASP A 440 -11.90 9.09 -35.20
C ASP A 440 -13.09 9.56 -34.37
N ILE A 441 -13.07 9.26 -33.08
CA ILE A 441 -14.19 9.52 -32.15
C ILE A 441 -13.67 10.33 -30.97
N ASN A 442 -14.29 11.47 -30.71
CA ASN A 442 -14.07 12.24 -29.49
C ASN A 442 -15.24 12.07 -28.53
N LEU A 443 -14.96 11.55 -27.31
CA LEU A 443 -15.95 11.29 -26.27
C LEU A 443 -15.61 12.13 -25.01
N PRO A 444 -16.19 13.33 -24.87
CA PRO A 444 -16.07 14.08 -23.63
C PRO A 444 -16.92 13.43 -22.54
N VAL A 445 -16.39 13.36 -21.33
CA VAL A 445 -17.07 12.83 -20.14
C VAL A 445 -16.95 13.85 -19.02
N SER A 446 -18.04 14.13 -18.32
CA SER A 446 -18.03 14.97 -17.13
C SER A 446 -18.98 14.41 -16.07
N GLY A 447 -18.66 14.67 -14.80
CA GLY A 447 -19.47 14.20 -13.69
C GLY A 447 -18.81 14.53 -12.35
N SER A 448 -19.43 14.06 -11.26
CA SER A 448 -18.90 14.22 -9.92
C SER A 448 -18.59 12.86 -9.30
N LEU A 449 -17.39 12.70 -8.77
CA LEU A 449 -17.00 11.51 -8.01
C LEU A 449 -17.75 11.40 -6.67
N ASN A 450 -18.33 12.51 -6.21
CA ASN A 450 -19.16 12.55 -5.01
C ASN A 450 -20.59 12.04 -5.24
N ASP A 451 -20.97 11.82 -6.52
CA ASP A 451 -22.27 11.23 -6.87
C ASP A 451 -22.16 9.69 -6.83
N PRO A 452 -22.86 9.00 -5.91
CA PRO A 452 -22.84 7.54 -5.84
C PRO A 452 -23.38 6.84 -7.08
N GLN A 453 -24.14 7.54 -7.93
CA GLN A 453 -24.71 7.01 -9.17
C GLN A 453 -23.78 7.22 -10.37
N PHE A 454 -22.73 8.02 -10.22
CA PHE A 454 -21.77 8.28 -11.29
C PHE A 454 -20.93 7.04 -11.59
N ARG A 455 -21.15 6.45 -12.77
CA ARG A 455 -20.41 5.28 -13.26
C ARG A 455 -19.90 5.55 -14.66
N LEU A 456 -18.57 5.56 -14.83
CA LEU A 456 -17.92 5.86 -16.11
C LEU A 456 -18.26 4.86 -17.21
N ALA A 457 -18.23 3.56 -16.93
CA ALA A 457 -18.42 2.53 -17.94
C ALA A 457 -19.82 2.57 -18.61
N PRO A 458 -20.95 2.66 -17.88
CA PRO A 458 -22.27 2.81 -18.48
C PRO A 458 -22.41 4.14 -19.27
N LEU A 459 -21.75 5.20 -18.82
CA LEU A 459 -21.79 6.49 -19.50
C LEU A 459 -21.08 6.42 -20.85
N ILE A 460 -19.85 5.89 -20.88
CA ILE A 460 -19.10 5.68 -22.12
C ILE A 460 -19.89 4.81 -23.11
N PHE A 461 -20.46 3.70 -22.62
CA PHE A 461 -21.27 2.81 -23.45
C PHE A 461 -22.49 3.56 -24.07
N ARG A 462 -23.22 4.32 -23.26
CA ARG A 462 -24.35 5.12 -23.75
C ARG A 462 -23.95 6.14 -24.81
N LEU A 463 -22.79 6.79 -24.65
CA LEU A 463 -22.22 7.72 -25.63
C LEU A 463 -21.89 6.99 -26.94
N ILE A 464 -21.30 5.80 -26.88
CA ILE A 464 -20.97 4.97 -28.06
C ILE A 464 -22.27 4.55 -28.81
N VAL A 465 -23.28 4.06 -28.10
CA VAL A 465 -24.56 3.67 -28.70
C VAL A 465 -25.24 4.87 -29.37
N ASN A 466 -25.23 6.04 -28.73
CA ASN A 466 -25.79 7.26 -29.32
C ASN A 466 -25.02 7.70 -30.58
N LEU A 467 -23.68 7.55 -30.59
CA LEU A 467 -22.85 7.85 -31.76
C LEU A 467 -23.20 6.93 -32.92
N ILE A 468 -23.32 5.62 -32.67
CA ILE A 468 -23.75 4.64 -33.66
C ILE A 468 -25.13 4.99 -34.20
N GLY A 469 -26.07 5.33 -33.32
CA GLY A 469 -27.41 5.76 -33.72
C GLY A 469 -27.40 7.00 -34.62
N LYS A 470 -26.61 8.02 -34.24
CA LYS A 470 -26.45 9.24 -35.04
C LYS A 470 -25.80 8.96 -36.40
N ALA A 471 -24.76 8.12 -36.45
CA ALA A 471 -24.08 7.76 -37.70
C ALA A 471 -25.03 7.07 -38.69
N ILE A 472 -25.93 6.19 -38.18
CA ILE A 472 -26.92 5.49 -39.01
C ILE A 472 -28.02 6.44 -39.47
N THR A 473 -28.46 7.37 -38.64
CA THR A 473 -29.59 8.26 -38.96
C THR A 473 -29.21 9.50 -39.77
N ALA A 474 -27.93 9.97 -39.69
CA ALA A 474 -27.45 11.16 -40.35
C ALA A 474 -27.70 11.18 -41.90
N PRO A 475 -27.42 10.07 -42.65
CA PRO A 475 -27.73 10.09 -44.09
C PRO A 475 -29.20 10.26 -44.39
N PHE A 476 -30.09 9.66 -43.58
CA PHE A 476 -31.54 9.79 -43.78
C PHE A 476 -32.06 11.18 -43.42
N ALA A 477 -31.47 11.82 -42.38
CA ALA A 477 -31.78 13.18 -42.00
C ALA A 477 -31.38 14.17 -43.13
N LEU A 478 -30.25 13.98 -43.79
CA LEU A 478 -29.79 14.75 -44.93
C LEU A 478 -30.69 14.57 -46.15
N ILE A 479 -31.13 13.33 -46.42
CA ILE A 479 -32.09 13.02 -47.49
C ILE A 479 -33.41 13.70 -47.17
N ALA A 480 -33.93 13.55 -45.94
CA ALA A 480 -35.20 14.19 -45.55
C ALA A 480 -35.13 15.73 -45.66
N SER A 481 -34.01 16.36 -45.31
CA SER A 481 -33.87 17.81 -45.47
C SER A 481 -33.71 18.25 -46.92
N ALA A 482 -33.23 17.39 -47.82
CA ALA A 482 -33.11 17.66 -49.24
C ALA A 482 -34.45 17.47 -50.02
N PHE A 483 -35.38 16.68 -49.49
CA PHE A 483 -36.68 16.41 -50.12
C PHE A 483 -37.88 17.01 -49.34
N GLY A 484 -37.67 17.68 -48.22
CA GLY A 484 -38.69 18.24 -47.33
C GLY A 484 -38.70 19.79 -47.33
N GLY A 485 -38.27 20.44 -48.44
CA GLY A 485 -38.36 21.85 -48.66
C GLY A 485 -39.57 22.20 -49.48
#